data_feff05905e099c1ea7c62be41c493dd8
#
_entry.id   feff05905e099c1ea7c62be41c493dd8
#
_cell.length_a   1.000
_cell.length_b   1.000
_cell.length_c   1.000
_cell.angle_alpha   90.00
_cell.angle_beta   90.00
_cell.angle_gamma   90.00
#
_symmetry.space_group_name_H-M   'P 1'
#
loop_
_entity.id
_entity.type
_entity.pdbx_description
1 polymer ?
#
loop_
_entity_poly.entity_id
_entity_poly.type
_entity_poly.pdbx_seq_one_letter_code
_entity_poly.pdbx_strand_id
1 'polypeptide(L)'
;PSIKMVAADPEGSIIADAVTKGSFSYDGGSWLVEGVGEDFIPDVLNVELLHDAAIVSDKEAFQTLQTLIREEGILGGSSTGTLVAGAVKWCQKQTTPKRVVTFICDTGNKYLSKAFNKSWLHDNDLLEVTLVGNLTDLVNRRADQGDMISVSTSDTLLTAYKRMRASDISQIPVLDQGKLVGVLDEEDLLFNVSKSKEAFSKVAGEFMVTDLDVLPTTASEDELMEVLTQGKVAIIYDKDTFIGFITKVDLINHYRTKISQD
;
A
#
# COMPACT_ATOMS: atom_id res chain seq x y z
N PRO A 1 18.90 12.84 37.40
CA PRO A 1 17.97 13.39 36.42
C PRO A 1 16.71 12.53 36.41
N SER A 2 15.55 13.16 36.55
CA SER A 2 14.27 12.46 36.45
C SER A 2 13.99 12.14 34.98
N ILE A 3 13.84 10.84 34.66
CA ILE A 3 13.40 10.37 33.34
C ILE A 3 11.88 10.54 33.29
N LYS A 4 11.37 11.12 32.20
CA LYS A 4 9.95 11.12 31.90
C LYS A 4 9.64 9.97 30.99
N MET A 5 8.68 9.14 31.38
CA MET A 5 8.15 8.04 30.55
C MET A 5 6.92 8.56 29.82
N VAL A 6 6.88 8.35 28.52
CA VAL A 6 5.78 8.78 27.65
C VAL A 6 5.27 7.55 26.88
N ALA A 7 3.97 7.29 26.95
CA ALA A 7 3.34 6.25 26.15
C ALA A 7 3.17 6.73 24.70
N ALA A 8 3.51 5.91 23.72
CA ALA A 8 3.07 6.06 22.34
C ALA A 8 1.97 5.03 22.12
N ASP A 9 0.77 5.49 21.86
CA ASP A 9 -0.43 4.67 21.89
C ASP A 9 -1.22 4.81 20.59
N PRO A 10 -1.68 3.72 19.97
CA PRO A 10 -2.49 3.84 18.75
C PRO A 10 -3.86 4.46 19.05
N GLU A 11 -4.38 5.16 18.08
CA GLU A 11 -5.75 5.67 18.14
C GLU A 11 -6.72 4.49 18.30
N GLY A 12 -7.64 4.58 19.25
CA GLY A 12 -8.57 3.50 19.59
C GLY A 12 -8.15 2.66 20.81
N SER A 13 -6.88 2.73 21.24
CA SER A 13 -6.41 2.12 22.49
C SER A 13 -6.81 2.97 23.71
N ILE A 14 -6.90 2.33 24.87
CA ILE A 14 -7.28 3.00 26.12
C ILE A 14 -6.11 3.51 26.97
N ILE A 15 -4.88 3.14 26.61
CA ILE A 15 -3.68 3.43 27.45
C ILE A 15 -3.45 4.94 27.57
N ALA A 16 -3.56 5.68 26.48
CA ALA A 16 -3.36 7.13 26.49
C ALA A 16 -4.37 7.84 27.39
N ASP A 17 -5.62 7.42 27.39
CA ASP A 17 -6.68 7.97 28.23
C ASP A 17 -6.44 7.64 29.72
N ALA A 18 -6.03 6.41 30.02
CA ALA A 18 -5.67 6.02 31.38
C ALA A 18 -4.53 6.88 31.95
N VAL A 19 -3.52 7.19 31.10
CA VAL A 19 -2.37 8.01 31.50
C VAL A 19 -2.75 9.49 31.67
N THR A 20 -3.52 10.05 30.73
CA THR A 20 -3.74 11.51 30.67
C THR A 20 -4.98 11.98 31.44
N LYS A 21 -6.02 11.14 31.49
CA LYS A 21 -7.31 11.46 32.13
C LYS A 21 -7.49 10.75 33.48
N GLY A 22 -6.65 9.76 33.80
CA GLY A 22 -6.79 8.92 34.99
C GLY A 22 -8.04 8.02 34.97
N SER A 23 -8.73 7.96 33.87
CA SER A 23 -9.91 7.13 33.64
C SER A 23 -10.01 6.78 32.17
N PHE A 24 -10.59 5.66 31.87
CA PHE A 24 -10.83 5.21 30.50
C PHE A 24 -12.21 4.57 30.37
N SER A 25 -12.79 4.65 29.18
CA SER A 25 -13.90 3.81 28.75
C SER A 25 -13.46 3.07 27.49
N TYR A 26 -13.82 1.80 27.41
CA TYR A 26 -13.59 1.03 26.19
C TYR A 26 -14.78 1.19 25.26
N ASP A 27 -14.61 1.94 24.20
CA ASP A 27 -15.66 2.21 23.20
C ASP A 27 -15.52 1.34 21.94
N GLY A 28 -14.72 0.26 22.00
CA GLY A 28 -14.57 -0.68 20.90
C GLY A 28 -13.67 -0.18 19.75
N GLY A 29 -12.63 0.58 20.07
CA GLY A 29 -11.64 1.04 19.11
C GLY A 29 -10.91 -0.13 18.42
N SER A 30 -10.44 0.10 17.19
CA SER A 30 -9.62 -0.85 16.45
C SER A 30 -8.48 -0.12 15.77
N TRP A 31 -7.37 -0.81 15.57
CA TRP A 31 -6.18 -0.30 14.87
C TRP A 31 -5.50 -1.44 14.11
N LEU A 32 -4.71 -1.08 13.10
CA LEU A 32 -4.01 -2.02 12.21
C LEU A 32 -2.57 -2.32 12.65
N VAL A 33 -2.00 -1.45 13.48
CA VAL A 33 -0.65 -1.65 14.01
C VAL A 33 -0.62 -2.82 14.97
N GLU A 34 0.31 -3.75 14.78
CA GLU A 34 0.43 -4.95 15.59
C GLU A 34 1.41 -4.74 16.76
N GLY A 35 1.08 -5.29 17.93
CA GLY A 35 1.98 -5.37 19.09
C GLY A 35 2.09 -4.08 19.92
N VAL A 36 1.15 -3.16 19.77
CA VAL A 36 1.04 -1.93 20.57
C VAL A 36 -0.43 -1.55 20.74
N GLY A 37 -0.76 -0.91 21.87
CA GLY A 37 -2.14 -0.59 22.21
C GLY A 37 -2.87 -1.76 22.89
N GLU A 38 -3.86 -1.43 23.71
CA GLU A 38 -4.69 -2.40 24.43
C GLU A 38 -6.12 -1.85 24.63
N ASP A 39 -7.06 -2.75 24.80
CA ASP A 39 -8.46 -2.48 25.17
C ASP A 39 -8.72 -2.72 26.67
N PHE A 40 -7.69 -3.07 27.42
CA PHE A 40 -7.67 -3.22 28.88
C PHE A 40 -6.34 -2.72 29.42
N ILE A 41 -6.23 -2.55 30.76
CA ILE A 41 -4.94 -2.23 31.40
C ILE A 41 -4.27 -3.55 31.80
N PRO A 42 -3.14 -3.93 31.16
CA PRO A 42 -2.40 -5.14 31.53
C PRO A 42 -1.88 -5.04 32.98
N ASP A 43 -1.94 -6.13 33.71
CA ASP A 43 -1.47 -6.19 35.11
C ASP A 43 0.01 -5.80 35.28
N VAL A 44 0.80 -5.97 34.22
CA VAL A 44 2.23 -5.61 34.20
C VAL A 44 2.47 -4.12 33.92
N LEU A 45 1.45 -3.39 33.49
CA LEU A 45 1.55 -1.96 33.19
C LEU A 45 1.29 -1.14 34.45
N ASN A 46 2.31 -0.49 34.96
CA ASN A 46 2.14 0.51 36.00
C ASN A 46 1.92 1.90 35.39
N VAL A 47 0.65 2.30 35.27
CA VAL A 47 0.22 3.57 34.66
C VAL A 47 0.81 4.78 35.44
N GLU A 48 1.02 4.67 36.75
CA GLU A 48 1.58 5.75 37.58
C GLU A 48 3.02 6.14 37.21
N LEU A 49 3.75 5.26 36.52
CA LEU A 49 5.08 5.55 35.99
C LEU A 49 5.07 6.36 34.71
N LEU A 50 3.93 6.45 34.05
CA LEU A 50 3.77 7.19 32.80
C LEU A 50 3.40 8.65 33.10
N HIS A 51 4.06 9.59 32.45
CA HIS A 51 3.94 11.02 32.72
C HIS A 51 3.16 11.77 31.64
N ASP A 52 3.05 11.18 30.46
CA ASP A 52 2.38 11.75 29.30
C ASP A 52 2.08 10.63 28.27
N ALA A 53 1.25 10.93 27.27
CA ALA A 53 0.97 10.03 26.17
C ALA A 53 0.90 10.79 24.84
N ALA A 54 1.26 10.10 23.75
CA ALA A 54 1.12 10.56 22.39
C ALA A 54 0.26 9.56 21.62
N ILE A 55 -0.93 9.97 21.21
CA ILE A 55 -1.82 9.18 20.36
C ILE A 55 -1.33 9.26 18.92
N VAL A 56 -1.25 8.11 18.24
CA VAL A 56 -0.76 7.95 16.87
C VAL A 56 -1.78 7.17 16.06
N SER A 57 -2.26 7.74 14.97
CA SER A 57 -3.13 7.01 14.04
C SER A 57 -2.34 5.95 13.25
N ASP A 58 -3.03 4.93 12.73
CA ASP A 58 -2.42 3.94 11.85
C ASP A 58 -1.71 4.60 10.66
N LYS A 59 -2.34 5.59 10.04
CA LYS A 59 -1.75 6.32 8.92
C LYS A 59 -0.41 6.96 9.29
N GLU A 60 -0.33 7.66 10.43
CA GLU A 60 0.92 8.25 10.91
C GLU A 60 1.99 7.18 11.20
N ALA A 61 1.59 6.06 11.80
CA ALA A 61 2.51 4.97 12.12
C ALA A 61 3.11 4.35 10.84
N PHE A 62 2.27 4.00 9.86
CA PHE A 62 2.75 3.38 8.61
C PHE A 62 3.54 4.37 7.74
N GLN A 63 3.17 5.65 7.67
CA GLN A 63 3.95 6.68 6.98
C GLN A 63 5.32 6.90 7.63
N THR A 64 5.38 6.87 8.96
CA THR A 64 6.65 6.95 9.69
C THR A 64 7.56 5.77 9.38
N LEU A 65 7.03 4.55 9.25
CA LEU A 65 7.80 3.38 8.82
C LEU A 65 8.39 3.56 7.41
N GLN A 66 7.59 4.05 6.46
CA GLN A 66 8.07 4.31 5.10
C GLN A 66 9.18 5.38 5.09
N THR A 67 9.05 6.40 5.93
CA THR A 67 10.08 7.44 6.09
C THR A 67 11.36 6.88 6.72
N LEU A 68 11.24 6.06 7.77
CA LEU A 68 12.40 5.43 8.43
C LEU A 68 13.23 4.57 7.47
N ILE A 69 12.59 3.76 6.65
CA ILE A 69 13.35 2.92 5.69
C ILE A 69 13.99 3.78 4.59
N ARG A 70 13.29 4.80 4.10
CA ARG A 70 13.77 5.65 3.01
C ARG A 70 14.89 6.58 3.43
N GLU A 71 14.76 7.23 4.59
CA GLU A 71 15.69 8.29 5.03
C GLU A 71 16.81 7.74 5.92
N GLU A 72 16.52 6.73 6.74
CA GLU A 72 17.45 6.22 7.75
C GLU A 72 17.92 4.78 7.48
N GLY A 73 17.35 4.08 6.49
CA GLY A 73 17.67 2.69 6.20
C GLY A 73 17.22 1.71 7.29
N ILE A 74 16.27 2.09 8.14
CA ILE A 74 15.79 1.28 9.27
C ILE A 74 14.53 0.52 8.85
N LEU A 75 14.63 -0.80 8.79
CA LEU A 75 13.51 -1.71 8.53
C LEU A 75 12.92 -2.21 9.86
N GLY A 76 12.07 -1.39 10.49
CA GLY A 76 11.35 -1.70 11.73
C GLY A 76 9.98 -2.35 11.46
N GLY A 77 9.41 -3.00 12.48
CA GLY A 77 8.04 -3.53 12.44
C GLY A 77 6.97 -2.45 12.65
N SER A 78 5.69 -2.80 12.55
CA SER A 78 4.58 -1.84 12.56
C SER A 78 4.55 -0.99 13.84
N SER A 79 4.73 -1.59 15.01
CA SER A 79 4.82 -0.87 16.30
C SER A 79 5.96 0.14 16.38
N THR A 80 7.07 -0.08 15.64
CA THR A 80 8.15 0.90 15.53
C THR A 80 7.64 2.23 14.95
N GLY A 81 6.75 2.16 13.95
CA GLY A 81 6.13 3.36 13.39
C GLY A 81 5.37 4.17 14.43
N THR A 82 4.56 3.52 15.25
CA THR A 82 3.83 4.16 16.36
C THR A 82 4.79 4.80 17.37
N LEU A 83 5.82 4.06 17.80
CA LEU A 83 6.78 4.56 18.81
C LEU A 83 7.58 5.76 18.29
N VAL A 84 8.04 5.72 17.05
CA VAL A 84 8.82 6.83 16.47
C VAL A 84 7.91 8.03 16.18
N ALA A 85 6.72 7.82 15.61
CA ALA A 85 5.74 8.89 15.40
C ALA A 85 5.36 9.56 16.72
N GLY A 86 5.06 8.77 17.76
CA GLY A 86 4.76 9.26 19.10
C GLY A 86 5.90 10.07 19.69
N ALA A 87 7.15 9.60 19.55
CA ALA A 87 8.33 10.33 20.00
C ALA A 87 8.48 11.68 19.26
N VAL A 88 8.28 11.71 17.95
CA VAL A 88 8.32 12.94 17.13
C VAL A 88 7.22 13.91 17.56
N LYS A 89 5.97 13.44 17.69
CA LYS A 89 4.83 14.26 18.15
C LYS A 89 5.10 14.86 19.54
N TRP A 90 5.69 14.08 20.43
CA TRP A 90 6.04 14.57 21.76
C TRP A 90 7.16 15.62 21.69
N CYS A 91 8.20 15.38 20.90
CA CYS A 91 9.30 16.34 20.70
C CYS A 91 8.81 17.69 20.15
N GLN A 92 7.89 17.67 19.20
CA GLN A 92 7.32 18.89 18.59
C GLN A 92 6.59 19.80 19.60
N LYS A 93 6.11 19.24 20.71
CA LYS A 93 5.48 20.00 21.80
C LYS A 93 6.49 20.62 22.76
N GLN A 94 7.78 20.29 22.65
CA GLN A 94 8.79 20.79 23.57
C GLN A 94 9.33 22.16 23.13
N THR A 95 9.48 23.08 24.08
CA THR A 95 10.03 24.42 23.85
C THR A 95 11.54 24.50 24.07
N THR A 96 12.14 23.45 24.63
CA THR A 96 13.58 23.35 24.93
C THR A 96 14.12 22.01 24.43
N PRO A 97 15.41 21.94 24.03
CA PRO A 97 16.02 20.70 23.58
C PRO A 97 15.87 19.58 24.64
N LYS A 98 15.52 18.40 24.19
CA LYS A 98 15.38 17.18 24.99
C LYS A 98 16.19 16.05 24.39
N ARG A 99 16.67 15.12 25.21
CA ARG A 99 17.18 13.84 24.78
C ARG A 99 16.03 12.84 24.90
N VAL A 100 15.61 12.28 23.77
CA VAL A 100 14.53 11.31 23.68
C VAL A 100 15.08 9.99 23.21
N VAL A 101 14.63 8.89 23.81
CA VAL A 101 14.96 7.52 23.43
C VAL A 101 13.67 6.79 23.13
N THR A 102 13.62 6.07 22.02
CA THR A 102 12.55 5.17 21.63
C THR A 102 13.13 3.85 21.12
N PHE A 103 12.29 2.90 20.73
CA PHE A 103 12.71 1.53 20.37
C PHE A 103 12.39 1.20 18.92
N ILE A 104 13.26 0.38 18.33
CA ILE A 104 12.92 -0.43 17.17
C ILE A 104 12.56 -1.81 17.73
N CYS A 105 11.25 -2.07 17.87
CA CYS A 105 10.74 -3.21 18.63
C CYS A 105 11.08 -4.55 18.01
N ASP A 106 10.94 -4.63 16.69
CA ASP A 106 11.26 -5.82 15.90
C ASP A 106 11.56 -5.47 14.44
N THR A 107 11.88 -6.48 13.65
CA THR A 107 12.23 -6.31 12.23
C THR A 107 11.02 -6.25 11.33
N GLY A 108 11.03 -5.35 10.35
CA GLY A 108 10.01 -5.23 9.30
C GLY A 108 9.87 -6.45 8.38
N ASN A 109 10.81 -7.40 8.42
CA ASN A 109 10.71 -8.63 7.62
C ASN A 109 9.42 -9.43 7.86
N LYS A 110 8.82 -9.30 9.03
CA LYS A 110 7.53 -9.95 9.37
C LYS A 110 6.32 -9.26 8.72
N TYR A 111 6.50 -8.05 8.22
CA TYR A 111 5.43 -7.15 7.77
C TYR A 111 5.53 -6.80 6.28
N LEU A 112 6.32 -7.57 5.50
CA LEU A 112 6.51 -7.30 4.07
C LEU A 112 5.21 -7.40 3.25
N SER A 113 4.27 -8.23 3.67
CA SER A 113 2.96 -8.38 3.02
C SER A 113 1.93 -7.31 3.43
N LYS A 114 2.22 -6.51 4.47
CA LYS A 114 1.34 -5.47 5.02
C LYS A 114 2.02 -4.10 4.95
N ALA A 115 2.78 -3.74 6.00
CA ALA A 115 3.41 -2.42 6.17
C ALA A 115 4.34 -1.99 5.03
N PHE A 116 4.90 -2.94 4.28
CA PHE A 116 5.80 -2.69 3.15
C PHE A 116 5.22 -3.16 1.81
N ASN A 117 3.92 -3.45 1.76
CA ASN A 117 3.18 -3.77 0.54
C ASN A 117 2.30 -2.59 0.14
N LYS A 118 2.60 -1.94 -0.98
CA LYS A 118 1.87 -0.76 -1.45
C LYS A 118 0.37 -1.03 -1.67
N SER A 119 0.00 -2.20 -2.22
CA SER A 119 -1.40 -2.54 -2.43
C SER A 119 -2.14 -2.67 -1.10
N TRP A 120 -1.53 -3.34 -0.11
CA TRP A 120 -2.13 -3.45 1.22
C TRP A 120 -2.28 -2.09 1.90
N LEU A 121 -1.27 -1.21 1.79
CA LEU A 121 -1.34 0.16 2.34
C LEU A 121 -2.43 0.98 1.65
N HIS A 122 -2.58 0.84 0.34
CA HIS A 122 -3.64 1.49 -0.43
C HIS A 122 -5.03 0.98 -0.01
N ASP A 123 -5.20 -0.35 0.09
CA ASP A 123 -6.47 -0.98 0.47
C ASP A 123 -6.96 -0.61 1.88
N ASN A 124 -6.04 -0.15 2.73
CA ASN A 124 -6.33 0.31 4.10
C ASN A 124 -6.26 1.84 4.26
N ASP A 125 -6.21 2.61 3.17
CA ASP A 125 -6.19 4.09 3.16
C ASP A 125 -5.00 4.71 3.93
N LEU A 126 -3.86 4.00 3.98
CA LEU A 126 -2.67 4.38 4.76
C LEU A 126 -1.65 5.20 3.95
N LEU A 127 -1.79 5.25 2.63
CA LEU A 127 -0.94 6.06 1.76
C LEU A 127 -1.45 7.50 1.69
N GLU A 128 -0.52 8.46 1.59
CA GLU A 128 -0.87 9.79 1.08
C GLU A 128 -0.95 9.71 -0.44
N VAL A 129 -2.17 9.76 -0.96
CA VAL A 129 -2.42 9.86 -2.38
C VAL A 129 -2.67 11.32 -2.72
N THR A 130 -1.77 11.93 -3.48
CA THR A 130 -2.05 13.24 -4.07
C THR A 130 -3.00 12.99 -5.25
N LEU A 131 -4.28 13.30 -5.04
CA LEU A 131 -5.28 13.16 -6.10
C LEU A 131 -5.02 14.21 -7.18
N VAL A 132 -4.95 13.75 -8.43
CA VAL A 132 -4.82 14.59 -9.64
C VAL A 132 -6.20 15.00 -10.14
N GLY A 133 -7.25 14.25 -9.75
CA GLY A 133 -8.64 14.49 -10.16
C GLY A 133 -8.96 13.93 -11.54
N ASN A 134 -8.25 12.89 -11.98
CA ASN A 134 -8.48 12.23 -13.25
C ASN A 134 -8.22 10.70 -13.14
N LEU A 135 -8.27 9.96 -14.26
CA LEU A 135 -8.09 8.51 -14.25
C LEU A 135 -6.73 8.02 -13.71
N THR A 136 -5.74 8.90 -13.60
CA THR A 136 -4.45 8.55 -12.96
C THR A 136 -4.62 8.09 -11.52
N ASP A 137 -5.62 8.63 -10.82
CA ASP A 137 -5.89 8.31 -9.42
C ASP A 137 -6.44 6.88 -9.23
N LEU A 138 -6.95 6.28 -10.29
CA LEU A 138 -7.45 4.91 -10.33
C LEU A 138 -6.37 3.88 -10.69
N VAL A 139 -5.20 4.33 -11.17
CA VAL A 139 -4.10 3.44 -11.56
C VAL A 139 -3.33 3.01 -10.32
N ASN A 140 -3.54 1.77 -9.88
CA ASN A 140 -2.91 1.23 -8.68
C ASN A 140 -1.39 0.99 -8.86
N ARG A 141 -0.95 0.55 -10.06
CA ARG A 141 0.47 0.29 -10.38
C ARG A 141 0.90 1.17 -11.53
N ARG A 142 1.65 2.20 -11.23
CA ARG A 142 2.06 3.22 -12.20
C ARG A 142 3.37 2.85 -12.90
N ALA A 143 3.33 2.86 -14.23
CA ALA A 143 4.50 2.59 -15.08
C ALA A 143 5.55 3.71 -15.00
N ASP A 144 5.10 4.96 -14.93
CA ASP A 144 5.95 6.15 -14.82
C ASP A 144 6.68 6.27 -13.48
N GLN A 145 6.23 5.52 -12.44
CA GLN A 145 6.87 5.44 -11.12
C GLN A 145 7.71 4.17 -10.94
N GLY A 146 7.76 3.28 -11.95
CA GLY A 146 8.51 2.03 -11.89
C GLY A 146 7.83 0.92 -11.06
N ASP A 147 6.56 1.06 -10.74
CA ASP A 147 5.80 0.09 -9.95
C ASP A 147 5.14 -1.03 -10.80
N MET A 148 5.21 -0.89 -12.12
CA MET A 148 4.57 -1.80 -13.06
C MET A 148 5.35 -3.11 -13.20
N ILE A 149 4.65 -4.23 -12.99
CA ILE A 149 5.16 -5.56 -13.32
C ILE A 149 4.89 -5.82 -14.80
N SER A 150 5.94 -6.10 -15.57
CA SER A 150 5.87 -6.28 -17.01
C SER A 150 6.75 -7.42 -17.51
N VAL A 151 6.57 -7.82 -18.76
CA VAL A 151 7.48 -8.69 -19.52
C VAL A 151 7.90 -8.01 -20.81
N SER A 152 9.03 -8.43 -21.38
CA SER A 152 9.43 -8.05 -22.72
C SER A 152 8.82 -9.00 -23.76
N THR A 153 8.79 -8.58 -25.04
CA THR A 153 8.38 -9.43 -26.16
C THR A 153 9.20 -10.72 -26.27
N SER A 154 10.47 -10.72 -25.79
CA SER A 154 11.39 -11.86 -25.81
C SER A 154 11.34 -12.73 -24.55
N ASP A 155 10.65 -12.30 -23.50
CA ASP A 155 10.42 -13.14 -22.32
C ASP A 155 9.49 -14.31 -22.69
N THR A 156 9.66 -15.46 -21.99
CA THR A 156 8.81 -16.62 -22.25
C THR A 156 7.46 -16.51 -21.55
N LEU A 157 6.43 -17.24 -22.06
CA LEU A 157 5.15 -17.38 -21.35
C LEU A 157 5.31 -17.91 -19.94
N LEU A 158 6.32 -18.77 -19.68
CA LEU A 158 6.64 -19.22 -18.32
C LEU A 158 7.08 -18.05 -17.42
N THR A 159 7.87 -17.12 -17.95
CA THR A 159 8.29 -15.91 -17.23
C THR A 159 7.09 -15.02 -16.93
N ALA A 160 6.20 -14.80 -17.91
CA ALA A 160 4.97 -14.05 -17.71
C ALA A 160 4.11 -14.69 -16.59
N TYR A 161 3.84 -15.99 -16.68
CA TYR A 161 3.11 -16.73 -15.65
C TYR A 161 3.73 -16.58 -14.25
N LYS A 162 5.06 -16.76 -14.13
CA LYS A 162 5.74 -16.64 -12.85
C LYS A 162 5.62 -15.23 -12.25
N ARG A 163 5.75 -14.19 -13.06
CA ARG A 163 5.58 -12.80 -12.62
C ARG A 163 4.16 -12.51 -12.20
N MET A 164 3.16 -12.97 -12.97
CA MET A 164 1.74 -12.82 -12.64
C MET A 164 1.43 -13.49 -11.29
N ARG A 165 1.86 -14.74 -11.10
CA ARG A 165 1.65 -15.48 -9.85
C ARG A 165 2.36 -14.86 -8.65
N ALA A 166 3.60 -14.40 -8.82
CA ALA A 166 4.38 -13.80 -7.74
C ALA A 166 3.82 -12.45 -7.27
N SER A 167 3.10 -11.76 -8.17
CA SER A 167 2.58 -10.41 -7.92
C SER A 167 1.06 -10.38 -7.74
N ASP A 168 0.41 -11.55 -7.77
CA ASP A 168 -1.04 -11.71 -7.66
C ASP A 168 -1.82 -10.82 -8.64
N ILE A 169 -1.44 -10.91 -9.94
CA ILE A 169 -2.06 -10.17 -11.03
C ILE A 169 -2.54 -11.13 -12.10
N SER A 170 -3.70 -10.85 -12.68
CA SER A 170 -4.32 -11.65 -13.77
C SER A 170 -3.94 -11.17 -15.16
N GLN A 171 -3.24 -10.04 -15.27
CA GLN A 171 -2.83 -9.44 -16.54
C GLN A 171 -1.44 -8.84 -16.42
N ILE A 172 -0.65 -8.92 -17.51
CA ILE A 172 0.70 -8.38 -17.53
C ILE A 172 0.98 -7.64 -18.84
N PRO A 173 1.46 -6.38 -18.79
CA PRO A 173 1.88 -5.65 -19.97
C PRO A 173 3.12 -6.26 -20.60
N VAL A 174 3.12 -6.30 -21.93
CA VAL A 174 4.29 -6.68 -22.73
C VAL A 174 4.92 -5.41 -23.29
N LEU A 175 6.17 -5.18 -22.93
CA LEU A 175 6.92 -3.99 -23.35
C LEU A 175 7.97 -4.34 -24.39
N ASP A 176 8.15 -3.44 -25.36
CA ASP A 176 9.31 -3.42 -26.24
C ASP A 176 10.02 -2.08 -26.11
N GLN A 177 11.31 -2.11 -25.75
CA GLN A 177 12.12 -0.90 -25.46
C GLN A 177 11.42 0.11 -24.53
N GLY A 178 10.69 -0.40 -23.54
CA GLY A 178 9.97 0.42 -22.56
C GLY A 178 8.61 0.96 -23.02
N LYS A 179 8.18 0.62 -24.24
CA LYS A 179 6.85 0.97 -24.77
C LYS A 179 5.89 -0.20 -24.66
N LEU A 180 4.66 0.06 -24.30
CA LEU A 180 3.62 -0.95 -24.28
C LEU A 180 3.31 -1.37 -25.74
N VAL A 181 3.43 -2.67 -26.03
CA VAL A 181 3.14 -3.25 -27.36
C VAL A 181 2.05 -4.31 -27.32
N GLY A 182 1.66 -4.77 -26.14
CA GLY A 182 0.59 -5.74 -25.97
C GLY A 182 0.33 -6.06 -24.51
N VAL A 183 -0.67 -6.90 -24.27
CA VAL A 183 -1.06 -7.42 -22.96
C VAL A 183 -1.20 -8.92 -23.05
N LEU A 184 -0.87 -9.62 -21.98
CA LEU A 184 -1.20 -11.03 -21.77
C LEU A 184 -2.05 -11.15 -20.51
N ASP A 185 -3.07 -12.00 -20.58
CA ASP A 185 -3.88 -12.35 -19.41
C ASP A 185 -3.84 -13.86 -19.09
N GLU A 186 -4.53 -14.27 -18.03
CA GLU A 186 -4.61 -15.68 -17.63
C GLU A 186 -5.34 -16.54 -18.68
N GLU A 187 -6.29 -15.98 -19.42
CA GLU A 187 -7.03 -16.69 -20.45
C GLU A 187 -6.13 -17.00 -21.65
N ASP A 188 -5.32 -16.03 -22.09
CA ASP A 188 -4.31 -16.21 -23.14
C ASP A 188 -3.32 -17.32 -22.78
N LEU A 189 -2.82 -17.29 -21.54
CA LEU A 189 -1.91 -18.31 -21.04
C LEU A 189 -2.58 -19.69 -21.02
N LEU A 190 -3.78 -19.79 -20.42
CA LEU A 190 -4.52 -21.05 -20.32
C LEU A 190 -4.82 -21.65 -21.70
N PHE A 191 -5.30 -20.83 -22.64
CA PHE A 191 -5.63 -21.28 -23.99
C PHE A 191 -4.43 -21.85 -24.72
N ASN A 192 -3.27 -21.19 -24.64
CA ASN A 192 -2.09 -21.62 -25.37
C ASN A 192 -1.40 -22.84 -24.72
N VAL A 193 -1.31 -22.86 -23.39
CA VAL A 193 -0.67 -23.97 -22.65
C VAL A 193 -1.54 -25.23 -22.66
N SER A 194 -2.87 -25.11 -22.71
CA SER A 194 -3.78 -26.26 -22.83
C SER A 194 -3.59 -27.01 -24.15
N LYS A 195 -3.18 -26.33 -25.21
CA LYS A 195 -2.91 -26.95 -26.54
C LYS A 195 -1.54 -27.63 -26.58
N SER A 196 -0.52 -27.06 -25.98
CA SER A 196 0.82 -27.64 -25.90
C SER A 196 1.58 -27.07 -24.67
N LYS A 197 2.15 -27.98 -23.87
CA LYS A 197 3.03 -27.58 -22.77
C LYS A 197 4.30 -26.85 -23.24
N GLU A 198 4.70 -27.06 -24.49
CA GLU A 198 5.84 -26.39 -25.11
C GLU A 198 5.59 -24.88 -25.28
N ALA A 199 4.31 -24.43 -25.24
CA ALA A 199 3.95 -23.02 -25.26
C ALA A 199 4.63 -22.23 -24.14
N PHE A 200 4.87 -22.82 -22.97
CA PHE A 200 5.61 -22.15 -21.90
C PHE A 200 7.03 -21.69 -22.29
N SER A 201 7.66 -22.35 -23.25
CA SER A 201 9.01 -22.01 -23.73
C SER A 201 9.00 -20.97 -24.87
N LYS A 202 7.84 -20.63 -25.39
CA LYS A 202 7.71 -19.65 -26.47
C LYS A 202 7.68 -18.24 -25.93
N VAL A 203 7.99 -17.25 -26.78
CA VAL A 203 8.10 -15.85 -26.38
C VAL A 203 6.73 -15.17 -26.26
N ALA A 204 6.61 -14.28 -25.30
CA ALA A 204 5.37 -13.55 -24.97
C ALA A 204 4.82 -12.76 -26.16
N GLY A 205 5.70 -12.20 -26.99
CA GLY A 205 5.33 -11.43 -28.18
C GLY A 205 4.55 -12.20 -29.23
N GLU A 206 4.59 -13.55 -29.23
CA GLU A 206 3.80 -14.38 -30.16
C GLU A 206 2.32 -14.52 -29.75
N PHE A 207 2.01 -14.24 -28.49
CA PHE A 207 0.72 -14.56 -27.87
C PHE A 207 0.00 -13.36 -27.24
N MET A 208 0.67 -12.21 -27.17
CA MET A 208 0.08 -11.00 -26.62
C MET A 208 -1.07 -10.47 -27.49
N VAL A 209 -2.08 -9.92 -26.84
CA VAL A 209 -3.13 -9.15 -27.48
C VAL A 209 -2.59 -7.75 -27.79
N THR A 210 -2.74 -7.30 -29.03
CA THR A 210 -2.24 -6.01 -29.52
C THR A 210 -3.36 -5.00 -29.83
N ASP A 211 -4.61 -5.46 -29.89
CA ASP A 211 -5.79 -4.60 -30.01
C ASP A 211 -6.18 -4.11 -28.61
N LEU A 212 -5.67 -2.94 -28.26
CA LEU A 212 -5.69 -2.41 -26.91
C LEU A 212 -6.69 -1.26 -26.78
N ASP A 213 -7.52 -1.29 -25.73
CA ASP A 213 -8.43 -0.20 -25.40
C ASP A 213 -7.72 0.89 -24.59
N VAL A 214 -7.29 1.93 -25.29
CA VAL A 214 -6.50 3.03 -24.74
C VAL A 214 -7.39 4.22 -24.41
N LEU A 215 -7.27 4.74 -23.18
CA LEU A 215 -7.95 5.95 -22.74
C LEU A 215 -6.93 7.01 -22.29
N PRO A 216 -7.16 8.29 -22.57
CA PRO A 216 -6.35 9.35 -21.96
C PRO A 216 -6.68 9.50 -20.48
N THR A 217 -5.75 10.05 -19.70
CA THR A 217 -5.99 10.36 -18.27
C THR A 217 -7.21 11.23 -18.04
N THR A 218 -7.60 12.02 -19.03
CA THR A 218 -8.76 12.95 -18.99
C THR A 218 -10.08 12.32 -19.42
N ALA A 219 -10.10 11.03 -19.79
CA ALA A 219 -11.33 10.35 -20.14
C ALA A 219 -12.31 10.33 -18.96
N SER A 220 -13.59 10.29 -19.29
CA SER A 220 -14.66 10.23 -18.31
C SER A 220 -14.79 8.85 -17.67
N GLU A 221 -15.48 8.80 -16.52
CA GLU A 221 -15.81 7.53 -15.86
C GLU A 221 -16.75 6.67 -16.74
N ASP A 222 -17.63 7.29 -17.53
CA ASP A 222 -18.51 6.58 -18.45
C ASP A 222 -17.71 5.87 -19.57
N GLU A 223 -16.72 6.54 -20.16
CA GLU A 223 -15.81 5.93 -21.13
C GLU A 223 -15.00 4.77 -20.54
N LEU A 224 -14.53 4.93 -19.28
CA LEU A 224 -13.87 3.85 -18.56
C LEU A 224 -14.81 2.67 -18.33
N MET A 225 -16.04 2.93 -17.90
CA MET A 225 -17.06 1.89 -17.68
C MET A 225 -17.40 1.14 -18.98
N GLU A 226 -17.43 1.81 -20.12
CA GLU A 226 -17.67 1.16 -21.42
C GLU A 226 -16.60 0.09 -21.71
N VAL A 227 -15.31 0.40 -21.50
CA VAL A 227 -14.21 -0.57 -21.65
C VAL A 227 -14.33 -1.72 -20.66
N LEU A 228 -14.50 -1.40 -19.36
CA LEU A 228 -14.49 -2.41 -18.30
C LEU A 228 -15.69 -3.37 -18.39
N THR A 229 -16.86 -2.93 -18.83
CA THR A 229 -18.05 -3.78 -18.96
C THR A 229 -17.92 -4.80 -20.10
N GLN A 230 -17.08 -4.55 -21.09
CA GLN A 230 -16.75 -5.49 -22.17
C GLN A 230 -15.79 -6.61 -21.70
N GLY A 231 -15.36 -6.61 -20.45
CA GLY A 231 -14.43 -7.63 -19.90
C GLY A 231 -12.97 -7.29 -20.14
N LYS A 232 -12.66 -6.12 -20.69
CA LYS A 232 -11.31 -5.65 -20.99
C LYS A 232 -10.70 -4.85 -19.86
N VAL A 233 -9.43 -4.54 -19.93
CA VAL A 233 -8.74 -3.55 -19.09
C VAL A 233 -8.58 -2.25 -19.84
N ALA A 234 -8.72 -1.13 -19.12
CA ALA A 234 -8.44 0.16 -19.71
C ALA A 234 -6.95 0.49 -19.57
N ILE A 235 -6.34 0.85 -20.66
CA ILE A 235 -4.92 1.23 -20.73
C ILE A 235 -4.84 2.75 -20.71
N ILE A 236 -4.17 3.30 -19.71
CA ILE A 236 -4.18 4.73 -19.47
C ILE A 236 -2.90 5.38 -19.98
N TYR A 237 -3.06 6.44 -20.76
CA TYR A 237 -1.98 7.27 -21.27
C TYR A 237 -2.15 8.74 -20.87
N ASP A 238 -1.05 9.37 -20.47
CA ASP A 238 -0.93 10.82 -20.47
C ASP A 238 -0.12 11.23 -21.71
N LYS A 239 -0.82 11.73 -22.72
CA LYS A 239 -0.28 11.99 -24.06
C LYS A 239 0.38 10.73 -24.64
N ASP A 240 1.72 10.72 -24.76
CA ASP A 240 2.50 9.58 -25.27
C ASP A 240 3.07 8.69 -24.18
N THR A 241 2.80 8.99 -22.90
CA THR A 241 3.35 8.26 -21.75
C THR A 241 2.33 7.23 -21.25
N PHE A 242 2.70 5.95 -21.28
CA PHE A 242 1.92 4.89 -20.65
C PHE A 242 1.95 5.06 -19.11
N ILE A 243 0.78 5.23 -18.51
CA ILE A 243 0.63 5.42 -17.05
C ILE A 243 0.38 4.09 -16.36
N GLY A 244 -0.49 3.25 -16.91
CA GLY A 244 -0.81 1.95 -16.32
C GLY A 244 -2.15 1.41 -16.77
N PHE A 245 -2.65 0.42 -16.04
CA PHE A 245 -3.94 -0.21 -16.27
C PHE A 245 -4.95 0.21 -15.22
N ILE A 246 -6.22 0.27 -15.62
CA ILE A 246 -7.35 0.27 -14.71
C ILE A 246 -8.17 -0.98 -14.96
N THR A 247 -8.43 -1.74 -13.91
CA THR A 247 -9.25 -2.95 -13.92
C THR A 247 -10.58 -2.70 -13.21
N LYS A 248 -11.50 -3.66 -13.30
CA LYS A 248 -12.78 -3.59 -12.54
C LYS A 248 -12.55 -3.48 -11.04
N VAL A 249 -11.53 -4.16 -10.52
CA VAL A 249 -11.21 -4.15 -9.07
C VAL A 249 -10.75 -2.76 -8.63
N ASP A 250 -9.95 -2.07 -9.45
CA ASP A 250 -9.47 -0.71 -9.13
C ASP A 250 -10.66 0.26 -9.04
N LEU A 251 -11.62 0.18 -9.98
CA LEU A 251 -12.80 1.03 -9.95
C LEU A 251 -13.74 0.70 -8.77
N ILE A 252 -13.93 -0.59 -8.46
CA ILE A 252 -14.71 -1.02 -7.28
C ILE A 252 -14.06 -0.47 -5.99
N ASN A 253 -12.73 -0.56 -5.88
CA ASN A 253 -12.02 -0.04 -4.73
C ASN A 253 -12.17 1.50 -4.61
N HIS A 254 -12.12 2.21 -5.72
CA HIS A 254 -12.37 3.65 -5.75
C HIS A 254 -13.77 4.01 -5.21
N TYR A 255 -14.81 3.28 -5.60
CA TYR A 255 -16.15 3.50 -5.06
C TYR A 255 -16.23 3.20 -3.55
N ARG A 256 -15.56 2.12 -3.11
CA ARG A 256 -15.49 1.78 -1.68
C ARG A 256 -14.89 2.92 -0.85
N THR A 257 -13.78 3.50 -1.32
CA THR A 257 -13.11 4.60 -0.59
C THR A 257 -13.94 5.89 -0.56
N LYS A 258 -14.71 6.19 -1.60
CA LYS A 258 -15.65 7.32 -1.60
C LYS A 258 -16.75 7.18 -0.54
N ILE A 259 -17.32 5.97 -0.37
CA ILE A 259 -18.37 5.71 0.63
C ILE A 259 -17.86 5.90 2.08
N SER A 260 -16.57 5.65 2.32
CA SER A 260 -15.98 5.76 3.66
C SER A 260 -15.63 7.21 4.06
N GLN A 261 -15.77 8.17 3.15
CA GLN A 261 -15.48 9.59 3.39
C GLN A 261 -16.75 10.44 3.59
N ASP A 262 -17.92 9.89 3.30
CA ASP A 262 -19.25 10.45 3.61
C ASP A 262 -19.79 9.90 4.94
#